data_548ad5eba0ca518e2fbf30976ca0bc7a
#
_entry.id   548ad5eba0ca518e2fbf30976ca0bc7a
#
_cell.length_a   1.000
_cell.length_b   1.000
_cell.length_c   1.000
_cell.angle_alpha   90.00
_cell.angle_beta   90.00
_cell.angle_gamma   90.00
#
_symmetry.space_group_name_H-M   'P 1'
#
loop_
_entity.id
_entity.type
_entity.pdbx_description
1 polymer ?
#
loop_
_entity_poly.entity_id
_entity_poly.type
_entity_poly.pdbx_seq_one_letter_code
_entity_poly.pdbx_strand_id
1 'polypeptide(L)'
;MWKKNVSEELEAGELKFETVREFLAEIKKEFGKREKELAKIAELKKLEQEGRMMEEFVQEFKRAARGSGYERRPLVEEFKRGMNEIIRRKLMKAENQPGSIEQWYQRATALNRNWRENKKEEERLKGWREQMGGAPRLEQRQILP
;
A
#
# COMPACT_ATOMS: atom_id res chain seq x y z
N MET A 1 -37.77 -32.17 43.19
CA MET A 1 -37.48 -31.91 41.78
C MET A 1 -37.48 -30.43 41.45
N TRP A 2 -38.53 -29.73 41.87
CA TRP A 2 -38.67 -28.32 41.59
C TRP A 2 -37.54 -27.49 42.22
N LYS A 3 -37.18 -27.73 43.48
CA LYS A 3 -36.08 -27.02 44.15
C LYS A 3 -34.73 -27.25 43.48
N LYS A 4 -34.53 -28.49 43.02
CA LYS A 4 -33.31 -28.85 42.30
C LYS A 4 -33.20 -28.08 40.98
N ASN A 5 -34.32 -27.95 40.27
CA ASN A 5 -34.36 -27.19 39.02
C ASN A 5 -34.08 -25.72 39.23
N VAL A 6 -34.61 -25.15 40.31
CA VAL A 6 -34.36 -23.76 40.67
C VAL A 6 -32.89 -23.53 40.98
N SER A 7 -32.27 -24.43 41.70
CA SER A 7 -30.86 -24.36 42.02
C SER A 7 -30.01 -24.46 40.76
N GLU A 8 -30.35 -25.38 39.89
CA GLU A 8 -29.67 -25.56 38.59
C GLU A 8 -29.84 -24.31 37.73
N GLU A 9 -31.03 -23.71 37.73
CA GLU A 9 -31.28 -22.50 36.99
C GLU A 9 -30.47 -21.32 37.51
N LEU A 10 -30.30 -21.22 38.84
CA LEU A 10 -29.48 -20.20 39.44
C LEU A 10 -28.02 -20.35 39.08
N GLU A 11 -27.50 -21.58 39.15
CA GLU A 11 -26.15 -21.88 38.74
C GLU A 11 -25.95 -21.63 37.26
N ALA A 12 -26.89 -22.08 36.44
CA ALA A 12 -26.85 -21.85 35.02
C ALA A 12 -26.95 -20.36 34.71
N GLY A 13 -27.72 -19.60 35.52
CA GLY A 13 -27.82 -18.16 35.37
C GLY A 13 -26.53 -17.46 35.69
N GLU A 14 -25.82 -17.87 36.73
CA GLU A 14 -24.52 -17.30 37.08
C GLU A 14 -23.48 -17.65 36.04
N LEU A 15 -23.44 -18.89 35.58
CA LEU A 15 -22.56 -19.31 34.51
C LEU A 15 -22.88 -18.56 33.23
N LYS A 16 -24.14 -18.37 32.96
CA LYS A 16 -24.61 -17.64 31.80
C LYS A 16 -24.20 -16.21 31.87
N PHE A 17 -24.25 -15.61 33.06
CA PHE A 17 -23.85 -14.23 33.28
C PHE A 17 -22.34 -14.06 33.04
N GLU A 18 -21.52 -14.97 33.53
CA GLU A 18 -20.08 -14.94 33.25
C GLU A 18 -19.78 -15.17 31.78
N THR A 19 -20.50 -16.08 31.14
CA THR A 19 -20.36 -16.34 29.71
C THR A 19 -20.74 -15.09 28.91
N VAL A 20 -21.81 -14.42 29.32
CA VAL A 20 -22.23 -13.18 28.67
C VAL A 20 -21.18 -12.10 28.85
N ARG A 21 -20.60 -12.00 30.06
CA ARG A 21 -19.54 -11.04 30.33
C ARG A 21 -18.32 -11.32 29.45
N GLU A 22 -17.92 -12.59 29.36
CA GLU A 22 -16.82 -12.99 28.48
C GLU A 22 -17.16 -12.72 27.03
N PHE A 23 -18.37 -13.01 26.63
CA PHE A 23 -18.87 -12.74 25.27
C PHE A 23 -18.82 -11.26 24.96
N LEU A 24 -19.29 -10.41 25.88
CA LEU A 24 -19.25 -8.96 25.70
C LEU A 24 -17.83 -8.44 25.63
N ALA A 25 -16.92 -9.03 26.44
CA ALA A 25 -15.50 -8.66 26.39
C ALA A 25 -14.90 -9.03 25.04
N GLU A 26 -15.25 -10.21 24.52
CA GLU A 26 -14.80 -10.63 23.20
C GLU A 26 -15.34 -9.73 22.10
N ILE A 27 -16.63 -9.38 22.18
CA ILE A 27 -17.25 -8.46 21.22
C ILE A 27 -16.53 -7.11 21.25
N LYS A 28 -16.28 -6.59 22.44
CA LYS A 28 -15.60 -5.30 22.60
C LYS A 28 -14.20 -5.35 22.01
N LYS A 29 -13.50 -6.45 22.24
CA LYS A 29 -12.17 -6.67 21.69
C LYS A 29 -12.22 -6.74 20.17
N GLU A 30 -13.19 -7.47 19.61
CA GLU A 30 -13.37 -7.58 18.17
C GLU A 30 -13.74 -6.24 17.54
N PHE A 31 -14.58 -5.45 18.19
CA PHE A 31 -14.91 -4.11 17.72
C PHE A 31 -13.70 -3.22 17.68
N GLY A 32 -12.88 -3.24 18.73
CA GLY A 32 -11.66 -2.44 18.78
C GLY A 32 -10.69 -2.84 17.68
N LYS A 33 -10.55 -4.13 17.45
CA LYS A 33 -9.73 -4.67 16.38
C LYS A 33 -10.25 -4.22 15.02
N ARG A 34 -11.55 -4.29 14.82
CA ARG A 34 -12.18 -3.91 13.57
C ARG A 34 -12.03 -2.42 13.30
N GLU A 35 -12.16 -1.61 14.33
CA GLU A 35 -11.95 -0.15 14.20
C GLU A 35 -10.53 0.16 13.76
N LYS A 36 -9.55 -0.55 14.33
CA LYS A 36 -8.14 -0.39 13.94
C LYS A 36 -7.93 -0.81 12.49
N GLU A 37 -8.54 -1.92 12.09
CA GLU A 37 -8.46 -2.40 10.71
C GLU A 37 -9.05 -1.37 9.75
N LEU A 38 -10.22 -0.84 10.08
CA LEU A 38 -10.87 0.17 9.24
C LEU A 38 -10.04 1.44 9.13
N ALA A 39 -9.39 1.84 10.22
CA ALA A 39 -8.49 2.99 10.20
C ALA A 39 -7.32 2.75 9.26
N LYS A 40 -6.74 1.55 9.28
CA LYS A 40 -5.63 1.20 8.40
C LYS A 40 -6.08 1.11 6.94
N ILE A 41 -7.27 0.59 6.70
CA ILE A 41 -7.85 0.56 5.35
C ILE A 41 -8.03 1.99 4.83
N ALA A 42 -8.52 2.89 5.68
CA ALA A 42 -8.67 4.30 5.32
C ALA A 42 -7.33 4.94 4.99
N GLU A 43 -6.28 4.61 5.75
CA GLU A 43 -4.92 5.06 5.44
C GLU A 43 -4.48 4.58 4.07
N LEU A 44 -4.67 3.28 3.80
CA LEU A 44 -4.29 2.70 2.50
C LEU A 44 -4.97 3.43 1.35
N LYS A 45 -6.25 3.72 1.51
CA LYS A 45 -7.02 4.38 0.46
C LYS A 45 -6.62 5.82 0.22
N LYS A 46 -5.99 6.45 1.20
CA LYS A 46 -5.52 7.83 1.08
C LYS A 46 -4.06 7.93 0.66
N LEU A 47 -3.30 6.85 0.81
CA LEU A 47 -1.88 6.88 0.47
C LEU A 47 -1.67 7.08 -1.02
N GLU A 48 -0.85 8.06 -1.35
CA GLU A 48 -0.44 8.34 -2.72
C GLU A 48 1.04 8.67 -2.71
N GLN A 49 1.73 8.20 -3.71
CA GLN A 49 3.16 8.47 -3.84
C GLN A 49 3.43 9.94 -4.15
N GLU A 50 2.65 10.49 -5.05
CA GLU A 50 2.83 11.87 -5.54
C GLU A 50 4.28 12.07 -5.99
N GLY A 51 4.97 13.08 -5.46
CA GLY A 51 6.35 13.33 -5.80
C GLY A 51 7.37 12.65 -4.91
N ARG A 52 6.93 11.80 -4.00
CA ARG A 52 7.82 11.14 -3.04
C ARG A 52 8.55 9.97 -3.69
N MET A 53 9.62 9.54 -3.05
CA MET A 53 10.33 8.34 -3.49
C MET A 53 9.46 7.12 -3.28
N MET A 54 9.56 6.17 -4.21
CA MET A 54 8.79 4.93 -4.10
C MET A 54 9.10 4.20 -2.80
N GLU A 55 10.35 4.24 -2.35
CA GLU A 55 10.75 3.59 -1.10
C GLU A 55 9.96 4.12 0.09
N GLU A 56 9.73 5.42 0.16
CA GLU A 56 8.93 6.01 1.22
C GLU A 56 7.48 5.56 1.13
N PHE A 57 6.91 5.61 -0.06
CA PHE A 57 5.54 5.17 -0.30
C PHE A 57 5.36 3.71 0.08
N VAL A 58 6.31 2.85 -0.33
CA VAL A 58 6.28 1.42 0.00
C VAL A 58 6.30 1.20 1.51
N GLN A 59 7.15 1.93 2.23
CA GLN A 59 7.24 1.77 3.69
C GLN A 59 5.94 2.17 4.38
N GLU A 60 5.36 3.28 3.98
CA GLU A 60 4.08 3.72 4.53
C GLU A 60 2.98 2.74 4.18
N PHE A 61 2.98 2.25 2.95
CA PHE A 61 2.00 1.27 2.50
C PHE A 61 2.10 -0.02 3.30
N LYS A 62 3.31 -0.54 3.50
CA LYS A 62 3.52 -1.75 4.31
C LYS A 62 3.00 -1.57 5.72
N ARG A 63 3.24 -0.41 6.29
CA ARG A 63 2.81 -0.11 7.66
C ARG A 63 1.29 -0.14 7.78
N ALA A 64 0.62 0.50 6.84
CA ALA A 64 -0.84 0.52 6.81
C ALA A 64 -1.41 -0.86 6.48
N ALA A 65 -0.77 -1.58 5.58
CA ALA A 65 -1.21 -2.91 5.16
C ALA A 65 -1.22 -3.91 6.31
N ARG A 66 -0.23 -3.81 7.21
CA ARG A 66 -0.11 -4.74 8.34
C ARG A 66 -1.34 -4.77 9.22
N GLY A 67 -1.98 -3.63 9.42
CA GLY A 67 -3.14 -3.57 10.30
C GLY A 67 -4.47 -3.58 9.58
N SER A 68 -4.46 -3.71 8.25
CA SER A 68 -5.69 -3.56 7.46
C SER A 68 -6.51 -4.84 7.38
N GLY A 69 -5.88 -6.00 7.56
CA GLY A 69 -6.54 -7.27 7.32
C GLY A 69 -6.78 -7.58 5.85
N TYR A 70 -6.29 -6.75 4.96
CA TYR A 70 -6.45 -6.96 3.53
C TYR A 70 -5.59 -8.12 3.04
N GLU A 71 -6.16 -8.93 2.17
CA GLU A 71 -5.43 -9.98 1.48
C GLU A 71 -4.72 -9.40 0.26
N ARG A 72 -4.05 -10.26 -0.48
CA ARG A 72 -3.21 -9.87 -1.60
C ARG A 72 -3.92 -8.99 -2.63
N ARG A 73 -5.11 -9.42 -3.08
CA ARG A 73 -5.79 -8.74 -4.17
C ARG A 73 -6.18 -7.29 -3.83
N PRO A 74 -6.84 -7.02 -2.69
CA PRO A 74 -7.12 -5.63 -2.32
C PRO A 74 -5.86 -4.81 -2.10
N LEU A 75 -4.79 -5.40 -1.55
CA LEU A 75 -3.52 -4.69 -1.35
C LEU A 75 -2.92 -4.27 -2.68
N VAL A 76 -2.92 -5.18 -3.65
CA VAL A 76 -2.38 -4.87 -4.98
C VAL A 76 -3.18 -3.74 -5.63
N GLU A 77 -4.51 -3.77 -5.52
CA GLU A 77 -5.34 -2.72 -6.11
C GLU A 77 -5.07 -1.36 -5.49
N GLU A 78 -4.96 -1.29 -4.16
CA GLU A 78 -4.67 -0.03 -3.48
C GLU A 78 -3.25 0.45 -3.78
N PHE A 79 -2.31 -0.46 -3.90
CA PHE A 79 -0.93 -0.10 -4.23
C PHE A 79 -0.85 0.49 -5.63
N LYS A 80 -1.52 -0.14 -6.60
CA LYS A 80 -1.58 0.38 -7.97
C LYS A 80 -2.20 1.76 -8.00
N ARG A 81 -3.29 1.94 -7.27
CA ARG A 81 -4.00 3.21 -7.25
C ARG A 81 -3.15 4.34 -6.69
N GLY A 82 -2.37 4.05 -5.66
CA GLY A 82 -1.59 5.06 -4.97
C GLY A 82 -0.25 5.40 -5.61
N MET A 83 0.27 4.54 -6.47
CA MET A 83 1.60 4.77 -7.01
C MET A 83 1.58 5.78 -8.16
N ASN A 84 2.75 6.30 -8.47
CA ASN A 84 2.95 7.23 -9.58
C ASN A 84 2.42 6.63 -10.88
N GLU A 85 1.70 7.42 -11.65
CA GLU A 85 1.06 6.96 -12.87
C GLU A 85 2.05 6.43 -13.91
N ILE A 86 3.20 7.07 -14.03
CA ILE A 86 4.22 6.65 -15.00
C ILE A 86 4.72 5.25 -14.64
N ILE A 87 5.02 5.03 -13.37
CA ILE A 87 5.49 3.74 -12.90
C ILE A 87 4.39 2.68 -13.03
N ARG A 88 3.17 3.05 -12.68
CA ARG A 88 2.02 2.15 -12.81
C ARG A 88 1.86 1.69 -14.26
N ARG A 89 1.92 2.60 -15.20
CA ARG A 89 1.79 2.27 -16.62
C ARG A 89 2.87 1.30 -17.08
N LYS A 90 4.10 1.52 -16.65
CA LYS A 90 5.21 0.64 -17.00
C LYS A 90 5.01 -0.77 -16.43
N LEU A 91 4.55 -0.86 -15.19
CA LEU A 91 4.27 -2.15 -14.57
C LEU A 91 3.12 -2.87 -15.25
N MET A 92 2.07 -2.13 -15.61
CA MET A 92 0.90 -2.71 -16.26
C MET A 92 1.20 -3.22 -17.66
N LYS A 93 2.20 -2.67 -18.34
CA LYS A 93 2.61 -3.10 -19.66
C LYS A 93 3.51 -4.32 -19.65
N ALA A 94 4.08 -4.66 -18.52
CA ALA A 94 4.97 -5.82 -18.42
C ALA A 94 4.21 -7.11 -18.74
N GLU A 95 4.86 -7.99 -19.48
CA GLU A 95 4.24 -9.26 -19.87
C GLU A 95 3.94 -10.13 -18.64
N ASN A 96 4.89 -10.15 -17.71
CA ASN A 96 4.77 -10.93 -16.49
C ASN A 96 4.42 -10.02 -15.33
N GLN A 97 3.14 -10.07 -14.92
CA GLN A 97 2.70 -9.31 -13.77
C GLN A 97 3.29 -9.90 -12.49
N PRO A 98 3.58 -9.05 -11.49
CA PRO A 98 4.09 -9.56 -10.21
C PRO A 98 3.12 -10.56 -9.58
N GLY A 99 3.67 -11.60 -8.98
CA GLY A 99 2.88 -12.67 -8.38
C GLY A 99 2.52 -12.43 -6.92
N SER A 100 3.17 -11.48 -6.26
CA SER A 100 2.93 -11.17 -4.85
C SER A 100 3.05 -9.68 -4.62
N ILE A 101 2.55 -9.21 -3.48
CA ILE A 101 2.65 -7.79 -3.13
C ILE A 101 4.13 -7.39 -2.96
N GLU A 102 4.96 -8.29 -2.44
CA GLU A 102 6.40 -8.04 -2.30
C GLU A 102 7.05 -7.81 -3.65
N GLN A 103 6.66 -8.58 -4.65
CA GLN A 103 7.16 -8.40 -6.01
C GLN A 103 6.71 -7.07 -6.60
N TRP A 104 5.48 -6.64 -6.29
CA TRP A 104 5.00 -5.32 -6.69
C TRP A 104 5.87 -4.23 -6.08
N TYR A 105 6.18 -4.34 -4.79
CA TYR A 105 7.06 -3.38 -4.12
C TYR A 105 8.42 -3.32 -4.77
N GLN A 106 9.02 -4.47 -5.02
CA GLN A 106 10.37 -4.56 -5.60
C GLN A 106 10.41 -3.97 -7.01
N ARG A 107 9.48 -4.35 -7.85
CA ARG A 107 9.44 -3.87 -9.23
C ARG A 107 9.15 -2.38 -9.31
N ALA A 108 8.21 -1.91 -8.49
CA ALA A 108 7.89 -0.50 -8.45
C ALA A 108 9.09 0.33 -8.00
N THR A 109 9.79 -0.12 -6.97
CA THR A 109 10.97 0.55 -6.46
C THR A 109 12.07 0.61 -7.52
N ALA A 110 12.32 -0.51 -8.20
CA ALA A 110 13.34 -0.57 -9.24
C ALA A 110 13.01 0.36 -10.41
N LEU A 111 11.77 0.34 -10.86
CA LEU A 111 11.34 1.20 -11.97
C LEU A 111 11.41 2.67 -11.60
N ASN A 112 11.01 3.00 -10.38
CA ASN A 112 11.06 4.38 -9.92
C ASN A 112 12.50 4.88 -9.82
N ARG A 113 13.41 4.03 -9.34
CA ARG A 113 14.83 4.37 -9.26
C ARG A 113 15.38 4.64 -10.65
N ASN A 114 15.11 3.76 -11.60
CA ASN A 114 15.55 3.93 -12.98
C ASN A 114 14.99 5.21 -13.59
N TRP A 115 13.73 5.48 -13.35
CA TRP A 115 13.09 6.68 -13.87
C TRP A 115 13.75 7.94 -13.31
N ARG A 116 14.05 7.94 -12.01
CA ARG A 116 14.72 9.09 -11.38
C ARG A 116 16.14 9.30 -11.92
N GLU A 117 16.87 8.20 -12.11
CA GLU A 117 18.23 8.27 -12.67
C GLU A 117 18.20 8.78 -14.08
N ASN A 118 17.28 8.31 -14.90
CA ASN A 118 17.14 8.76 -16.27
C ASN A 118 16.78 10.25 -16.32
N LYS A 119 15.90 10.68 -15.42
CA LYS A 119 15.51 12.07 -15.36
C LYS A 119 16.67 12.97 -14.98
N LYS A 120 17.48 12.55 -14.01
CA LYS A 120 18.69 13.28 -13.62
C LYS A 120 19.66 13.36 -14.79
N GLU A 121 19.82 12.30 -15.51
CA GLU A 121 20.72 12.26 -16.67
C GLU A 121 20.23 13.20 -17.75
N GLU A 122 18.93 13.21 -18.03
CA GLU A 122 18.35 14.14 -19.00
C GLU A 122 18.58 15.60 -18.62
N GLU A 123 18.39 15.92 -17.34
CA GLU A 123 18.62 17.27 -16.84
C GLU A 123 20.08 17.66 -16.92
N ARG A 124 20.97 16.72 -16.61
CA ARG A 124 22.41 16.95 -16.72
C ARG A 124 22.79 17.24 -18.17
N LEU A 125 22.30 16.44 -19.10
CA LEU A 125 22.57 16.63 -20.51
C LEU A 125 22.00 17.92 -21.04
N LYS A 126 20.82 18.29 -20.57
CA LYS A 126 20.18 19.55 -20.93
C LYS A 126 21.01 20.72 -20.46
N GLY A 127 21.46 20.67 -19.21
CA GLY A 127 22.33 21.72 -18.66
C GLY A 127 23.64 21.83 -19.42
N TRP A 128 24.21 20.70 -19.78
CA TRP A 128 25.44 20.67 -20.56
C TRP A 128 25.24 21.32 -21.94
N ARG A 129 24.13 20.99 -22.62
CA ARG A 129 23.82 21.60 -23.92
C ARG A 129 23.66 23.11 -23.81
N GLU A 130 23.01 23.56 -22.78
CA GLU A 130 22.79 24.98 -22.54
C GLU A 130 24.13 25.71 -22.30
N GLN A 131 25.02 25.09 -21.53
CA GLN A 131 26.36 25.65 -21.29
C GLN A 131 27.19 25.70 -22.56
N MET A 132 27.04 24.72 -23.42
CA MET A 132 27.79 24.63 -24.66
C MET A 132 27.20 25.50 -25.77
N GLY A 133 26.32 26.43 -25.39
CA GLY A 133 25.71 27.33 -26.35
C GLY A 133 24.54 26.74 -27.06
N GLY A 134 24.04 25.66 -26.50
CA GLY A 134 22.84 25.05 -26.99
C GLY A 134 22.95 24.54 -28.39
N ALA A 135 23.77 24.46 -29.02
CA ALA A 135 23.77 24.13 -30.25
C ALA A 135 23.21 23.20 -30.86
N PRO A 136 23.04 23.13 -31.24
CA PRO A 136 22.51 22.72 -31.87
C PRO A 136 21.91 21.77 -32.16
N ARG A 137 21.82 21.94 -32.23
CA ARG A 137 21.27 21.34 -32.48
C ARG A 137 21.01 21.04 -33.53
N LEU A 138 21.15 21.01 -33.86
CA LEU A 138 20.85 20.68 -34.59
C LEU A 138 21.03 20.54 -35.49
N GLU A 139 21.44 21.10 -35.48
CA GLU A 139 21.71 21.00 -36.10
C GLU A 139 22.16 20.32 -36.58
N GLN A 140 22.69 20.04 -36.22
CA GLN A 140 23.21 19.32 -36.49
C GLN A 140 22.84 18.31 -36.97
N ARG A 141 22.34 18.17 -37.04
CA ARG A 141 21.96 17.34 -37.53
C ARG A 141 21.80 17.29 -38.73
N GLN A 142 21.91 17.91 -38.91
CA GLN A 142 21.87 17.85 -39.98
C GLN A 142 22.79 17.60 -40.70
N ILE A 143 23.43 17.71 -40.37
CA ILE A 143 24.31 17.49 -40.86
C ILE A 143 24.59 16.43 -41.40
N LEU A 144 24.43 16.07 -41.53
CA LEU A 144 24.62 15.25 -41.92
C LEU A 144 24.57 15.02 -42.91
N PRO A 145 24.58 15.34 -43.35
CA PRO A 145 24.35 15.09 -44.19
C PRO A 145 24.49 14.50 -44.50
#